data_93c4be283c328794fa0516140fe2f08c
#
_entry.id   93c4be283c328794fa0516140fe2f08c
#
_cell.length_a   1.000
_cell.length_b   1.000
_cell.length_c   1.000
_cell.angle_alpha   90.00
_cell.angle_beta   90.00
_cell.angle_gamma   90.00
#
_symmetry.space_group_name_H-M   'P 1'
#
loop_
_entity.id
_entity.type
_entity.pdbx_description
1 polymer ?
#
loop_
_entity_poly.entity_id
_entity_poly.type
_entity_poly.pdbx_seq_one_letter_code
_entity_poly.pdbx_strand_id
1 'polypeptide(L)'
;YAEAEIGSGVSNTLAGTVAALAPTAEALGITLPTLTPGNSLFSMEGDDIGYGWNAGIFWQPTDMTNVALSYRAETKLELEGAVSSQTPVFPINLNQPGSLDLNLAAITELAVDQKIDNQWSVQASVTFTDWSTFEKLEANLEDGIDFLIKEENFDDSWRAALGVTYILNDEIT
;
A
#
# COMPACT_ATOMS: atom_id res chain seq x y z
N TYR A 1 -6.70 -11.05 -8.68
CA TYR A 1 -7.76 -10.07 -8.53
C TYR A 1 -7.46 -9.17 -7.33
N ALA A 2 -7.47 -7.90 -7.52
CA ALA A 2 -7.34 -6.88 -6.50
C ALA A 2 -8.51 -5.90 -6.61
N GLU A 3 -9.03 -5.47 -5.49
CA GLU A 3 -10.06 -4.44 -5.36
C GLU A 3 -9.58 -3.45 -4.31
N ALA A 4 -9.66 -2.17 -4.58
CA ALA A 4 -9.28 -1.14 -3.65
C ALA A 4 -10.27 0.02 -3.67
N GLU A 5 -10.53 0.55 -2.48
CA GLU A 5 -11.26 1.79 -2.27
C GLU A 5 -10.33 2.79 -1.55
N ILE A 6 -10.16 3.95 -2.14
CA ILE A 6 -9.37 5.04 -1.57
C ILE A 6 -10.24 6.26 -1.52
N GLY A 7 -10.25 6.94 -0.37
CA GLY A 7 -11.07 8.14 -0.22
C GLY A 7 -10.52 9.13 0.82
N SER A 8 -10.94 10.36 0.68
CA SER A 8 -10.70 11.44 1.63
C SER A 8 -12.00 12.16 1.95
N GLY A 9 -12.24 12.41 3.23
CA GLY A 9 -13.45 13.07 3.70
C GLY A 9 -13.24 14.52 4.15
N VAL A 10 -14.33 15.27 4.17
CA VAL A 10 -14.37 16.64 4.71
C VAL A 10 -14.26 16.58 6.22
N SER A 11 -13.17 17.12 6.79
CA SER A 11 -13.05 17.28 8.24
C SER A 11 -13.83 18.50 8.74
N ASN A 12 -14.19 18.51 10.04
CA ASN A 12 -14.81 19.67 10.69
C ASN A 12 -13.93 20.93 10.55
N THR A 13 -12.61 20.78 10.64
CA THR A 13 -11.66 21.87 10.53
C THR A 13 -11.68 22.47 9.13
N LEU A 14 -11.65 21.61 8.10
CA LEU A 14 -11.67 22.07 6.71
C LEU A 14 -12.98 22.80 6.37
N ALA A 15 -14.13 22.20 6.75
CA ALA A 15 -15.44 22.84 6.55
C ALA A 15 -15.53 24.19 7.25
N GLY A 16 -15.06 24.28 8.50
CA GLY A 16 -15.03 25.54 9.25
C GLY A 16 -14.13 26.60 8.63
N THR A 17 -12.96 26.20 8.13
CA THR A 17 -12.03 27.14 7.46
C THR A 17 -12.64 27.71 6.17
N VAL A 18 -13.23 26.84 5.34
CA VAL A 18 -13.86 27.28 4.09
C VAL A 18 -15.07 28.18 4.37
N ALA A 19 -15.88 27.84 5.35
CA ALA A 19 -17.02 28.67 5.77
C ALA A 19 -16.59 30.05 6.29
N ALA A 20 -15.48 30.12 7.03
CA ALA A 20 -14.93 31.39 7.53
C ALA A 20 -14.38 32.30 6.41
N LEU A 21 -13.88 31.69 5.31
CA LEU A 21 -13.37 32.41 4.16
C LEU A 21 -14.45 32.84 3.16
N ALA A 22 -15.64 32.24 3.22
CA ALA A 22 -16.73 32.47 2.29
C ALA A 22 -17.08 33.98 2.10
N PRO A 23 -17.27 34.79 3.16
CA PRO A 23 -17.61 36.20 2.98
C PRO A 23 -16.50 37.01 2.30
N THR A 24 -15.24 36.67 2.54
CA THR A 24 -14.09 37.35 1.89
C THR A 24 -13.99 36.96 0.40
N ALA A 25 -14.21 35.70 0.09
CA ALA A 25 -14.22 35.19 -1.28
C ALA A 25 -15.38 35.81 -2.09
N GLU A 26 -16.58 35.91 -1.50
CA GLU A 26 -17.75 36.51 -2.12
C GLU A 26 -17.52 38.01 -2.44
N ALA A 27 -16.84 38.75 -1.56
CA ALA A 27 -16.45 40.10 -1.81
C ALA A 27 -15.47 40.27 -3.00
N LEU A 28 -14.74 39.21 -3.35
CA LEU A 28 -13.85 39.12 -4.50
C LEU A 28 -14.51 38.53 -5.75
N GLY A 29 -15.82 38.20 -5.67
CA GLY A 29 -16.54 37.57 -6.77
C GLY A 29 -16.26 36.10 -6.92
N ILE A 30 -15.70 35.43 -5.89
CA ILE A 30 -15.37 34.01 -5.87
C ILE A 30 -16.42 33.26 -5.03
N THR A 31 -17.09 32.30 -5.63
CA THR A 31 -18.03 31.41 -4.89
C THR A 31 -17.28 30.19 -4.40
N LEU A 32 -17.15 30.02 -3.09
CA LEU A 32 -16.58 28.83 -2.49
C LEU A 32 -17.64 27.72 -2.36
N PRO A 33 -17.24 26.43 -2.49
CA PRO A 33 -18.16 25.33 -2.28
C PRO A 33 -18.56 25.22 -0.80
N THR A 34 -19.81 24.81 -0.55
CA THR A 34 -20.26 24.48 0.81
C THR A 34 -19.76 23.09 1.17
N LEU A 35 -18.85 23.00 2.13
CA LEU A 35 -18.30 21.73 2.62
C LEU A 35 -19.12 21.24 3.81
N THR A 36 -19.67 20.04 3.69
CA THR A 36 -20.38 19.37 4.79
C THR A 36 -19.44 18.35 5.43
N PRO A 37 -19.14 18.45 6.74
CA PRO A 37 -18.35 17.46 7.43
C PRO A 37 -18.89 16.04 7.27
N GLY A 38 -18.00 15.10 6.98
CA GLY A 38 -18.35 13.71 6.73
C GLY A 38 -18.67 13.36 5.27
N ASN A 39 -18.88 14.37 4.41
CA ASN A 39 -19.01 14.09 2.97
C ASN A 39 -17.65 13.70 2.37
N SER A 40 -17.67 12.86 1.34
CA SER A 40 -16.49 12.55 0.56
C SER A 40 -16.04 13.76 -0.27
N LEU A 41 -14.78 14.16 -0.11
CA LEU A 41 -14.11 15.07 -1.05
C LEU A 41 -13.71 14.34 -2.32
N PHE A 42 -13.27 13.10 -2.14
CA PHE A 42 -12.78 12.24 -3.18
C PHE A 42 -12.94 10.79 -2.72
N SER A 43 -13.49 9.96 -3.57
CA SER A 43 -13.54 8.51 -3.41
C SER A 43 -13.28 7.88 -4.77
N MET A 44 -12.38 6.92 -4.80
CA MET A 44 -12.09 6.12 -5.97
C MET A 44 -12.26 4.66 -5.61
N GLU A 45 -13.01 3.93 -6.42
CA GLU A 45 -13.26 2.51 -6.30
C GLU A 45 -12.84 1.87 -7.64
N GLY A 46 -11.94 0.90 -7.58
CA GLY A 46 -11.42 0.27 -8.78
C GLY A 46 -10.94 -1.14 -8.52
N ASP A 47 -10.88 -1.94 -9.59
CA ASP A 47 -10.39 -3.30 -9.57
C ASP A 47 -9.44 -3.60 -10.73
N ASP A 48 -8.56 -4.58 -10.54
CA ASP A 48 -7.62 -5.05 -11.55
C ASP A 48 -7.17 -6.50 -11.29
N ILE A 49 -6.61 -7.12 -12.33
CA ILE A 49 -5.98 -8.45 -12.29
C ILE A 49 -4.49 -8.31 -12.57
N GLY A 50 -3.69 -8.21 -11.52
CA GLY A 50 -2.24 -8.22 -11.63
C GLY A 50 -1.65 -9.63 -11.73
N TYR A 51 -0.53 -9.73 -12.42
CA TYR A 51 0.26 -10.96 -12.55
C TYR A 51 1.61 -10.75 -11.88
N GLY A 52 1.91 -11.63 -10.94
CA GLY A 52 3.22 -11.70 -10.28
C GLY A 52 3.77 -13.12 -10.36
N TRP A 53 5.07 -13.26 -10.14
CA TRP A 53 5.71 -14.55 -10.01
C TRP A 53 6.56 -14.59 -8.74
N ASN A 54 6.76 -15.80 -8.23
CA ASN A 54 7.69 -16.05 -7.15
C ASN A 54 8.54 -17.29 -7.48
N ALA A 55 9.72 -17.32 -6.92
CA ALA A 55 10.62 -18.46 -7.02
C ALA A 55 11.30 -18.68 -5.68
N GLY A 56 11.63 -19.94 -5.38
CA GLY A 56 12.32 -20.29 -4.16
C GLY A 56 13.24 -21.49 -4.36
N ILE A 57 14.32 -21.51 -3.59
CA ILE A 57 15.26 -22.59 -3.53
C ILE A 57 15.34 -23.04 -2.07
N PHE A 58 15.20 -24.35 -1.87
CA PHE A 58 15.44 -24.98 -0.60
C PHE A 58 16.66 -25.90 -0.75
N TRP A 59 17.63 -25.75 0.14
CA TRP A 59 18.86 -26.52 0.13
C TRP A 59 19.18 -27.05 1.53
N GLN A 60 19.48 -28.33 1.60
CA GLN A 60 19.83 -29.02 2.83
C GLN A 60 21.28 -29.54 2.72
N PRO A 61 22.28 -28.71 3.08
CA PRO A 61 23.70 -29.10 2.99
C PRO A 61 24.07 -30.24 3.95
N THR A 62 23.35 -30.36 5.07
CA THR A 62 23.51 -31.44 6.06
C THR A 62 22.15 -31.84 6.61
N ASP A 63 22.07 -32.98 7.30
CA ASP A 63 20.82 -33.42 7.97
C ASP A 63 20.36 -32.47 9.09
N MET A 64 21.23 -31.54 9.50
CA MET A 64 20.99 -30.58 10.58
C MET A 64 20.81 -29.14 10.11
N THR A 65 21.06 -28.85 8.82
CA THR A 65 21.06 -27.49 8.30
C THR A 65 20.14 -27.37 7.11
N ASN A 66 19.15 -26.48 7.18
CA ASN A 66 18.28 -26.13 6.08
C ASN A 66 18.48 -24.65 5.72
N VAL A 67 18.56 -24.35 4.44
CA VAL A 67 18.69 -23.00 3.90
C VAL A 67 17.59 -22.80 2.87
N ALA A 68 16.87 -21.72 2.97
CA ALA A 68 15.83 -21.34 2.00
C ALA A 68 16.10 -19.92 1.50
N LEU A 69 15.98 -19.74 0.20
CA LEU A 69 15.97 -18.43 -0.45
C LEU A 69 14.68 -18.31 -1.25
N SER A 70 13.93 -17.24 -1.02
CA SER A 70 12.74 -16.94 -1.79
C SER A 70 12.80 -15.53 -2.39
N TYR A 71 12.22 -15.38 -3.55
CA TYR A 71 12.05 -14.11 -4.24
C TYR A 71 10.62 -14.01 -4.75
N ARG A 72 9.96 -12.90 -4.43
CA ARG A 72 8.68 -12.48 -5.00
C ARG A 72 8.92 -11.24 -5.84
N ALA A 73 8.54 -11.30 -7.10
CA ALA A 73 8.68 -10.16 -8.00
C ALA A 73 7.67 -9.05 -7.65
N GLU A 74 8.04 -7.83 -8.00
CA GLU A 74 7.13 -6.69 -8.06
C GLU A 74 5.89 -7.05 -8.87
N THR A 75 4.73 -6.58 -8.43
CA THR A 75 3.46 -6.73 -9.15
C THR A 75 2.86 -5.36 -9.37
N LYS A 76 2.64 -4.99 -10.62
CA LYS A 76 1.99 -3.74 -11.01
C LYS A 76 0.51 -3.98 -11.16
N LEU A 77 -0.28 -3.11 -10.58
CA LEU A 77 -1.74 -3.06 -10.65
C LEU A 77 -2.13 -1.68 -11.17
N GLU A 78 -2.97 -1.63 -12.19
CA GLU A 78 -3.62 -0.43 -12.68
C GLU A 78 -5.12 -0.55 -12.40
N LEU A 79 -5.51 -0.11 -11.21
CA LEU A 79 -6.89 -0.20 -10.76
C LEU A 79 -7.76 0.76 -11.58
N GLU A 80 -8.53 0.23 -12.50
CA GLU A 80 -9.50 0.98 -13.29
C GLU A 80 -10.84 1.05 -12.56
N GLY A 81 -11.45 2.24 -12.52
CA GLY A 81 -12.72 2.39 -11.83
C GLY A 81 -13.35 3.76 -11.93
N ALA A 82 -14.19 4.07 -10.95
CA ALA A 82 -14.92 5.33 -10.90
C ALA A 82 -14.40 6.22 -9.78
N VAL A 83 -14.09 7.45 -10.14
CA VAL A 83 -13.85 8.52 -9.18
C VAL A 83 -15.15 9.23 -8.90
N SER A 84 -15.44 9.51 -7.64
CA SER A 84 -16.63 10.24 -7.22
C SER A 84 -16.33 11.27 -6.14
N SER A 85 -17.12 12.32 -6.10
CA SER A 85 -17.09 13.33 -5.04
C SER A 85 -18.51 13.75 -4.65
N GLN A 86 -18.77 13.80 -3.37
CA GLN A 86 -20.01 14.38 -2.83
C GLN A 86 -19.90 15.90 -2.66
N THR A 87 -18.72 16.44 -2.86
CA THR A 87 -18.44 17.88 -2.72
C THR A 87 -18.04 18.44 -4.08
N PRO A 88 -18.75 19.46 -4.61
CA PRO A 88 -18.37 20.08 -5.88
C PRO A 88 -17.03 20.80 -5.72
N VAL A 89 -16.00 20.33 -6.42
CA VAL A 89 -14.67 20.96 -6.47
C VAL A 89 -14.55 21.68 -7.81
N PHE A 90 -15.17 22.84 -7.92
CA PHE A 90 -15.12 23.64 -9.15
C PHE A 90 -13.69 24.17 -9.42
N PRO A 91 -13.16 24.12 -10.65
CA PRO A 91 -13.83 23.79 -11.92
C PRO A 91 -13.72 22.31 -12.34
N ILE A 92 -13.28 21.41 -11.46
CA ILE A 92 -12.96 20.02 -11.77
C ILE A 92 -14.18 19.13 -11.55
N ASN A 93 -14.52 18.32 -12.55
CA ASN A 93 -15.52 17.28 -12.40
C ASN A 93 -14.84 16.01 -11.91
N LEU A 94 -15.03 15.66 -10.64
CA LEU A 94 -14.47 14.44 -10.05
C LEU A 94 -15.36 13.20 -10.24
N ASN A 95 -16.55 13.34 -10.82
CA ASN A 95 -17.43 12.21 -11.07
C ASN A 95 -17.19 11.69 -12.49
N GLN A 96 -16.13 10.90 -12.66
CA GLN A 96 -15.69 10.37 -13.96
C GLN A 96 -14.86 9.09 -13.77
N PRO A 97 -14.65 8.32 -14.84
CA PRO A 97 -13.72 7.21 -14.83
C PRO A 97 -12.30 7.66 -14.52
N GLY A 98 -11.54 6.80 -13.89
CA GLY A 98 -10.13 7.04 -13.61
C GLY A 98 -9.38 5.75 -13.32
N SER A 99 -8.06 5.83 -13.30
CA SER A 99 -7.18 4.72 -12.92
C SER A 99 -6.24 5.13 -11.79
N LEU A 100 -5.78 4.13 -11.06
CA LEU A 100 -4.81 4.26 -9.98
C LEU A 100 -3.70 3.23 -10.15
N ASP A 101 -2.47 3.72 -10.29
CA ASP A 101 -1.29 2.86 -10.35
C ASP A 101 -0.86 2.45 -8.94
N LEU A 102 -0.85 1.13 -8.70
CA LEU A 102 -0.42 0.52 -7.44
C LEU A 102 0.69 -0.50 -7.68
N ASN A 103 1.90 -0.19 -7.26
CA ASN A 103 3.05 -1.08 -7.37
C ASN A 103 3.29 -1.81 -6.05
N LEU A 104 3.17 -3.13 -6.05
CA LEU A 104 3.51 -3.96 -4.90
C LEU A 104 4.99 -4.29 -4.94
N ALA A 105 5.71 -3.97 -3.87
CA ALA A 105 7.15 -4.13 -3.74
C ALA A 105 7.63 -5.57 -3.94
N ALA A 106 8.81 -5.72 -4.53
CA ALA A 106 9.51 -6.99 -4.57
C ALA A 106 10.03 -7.38 -3.18
N ILE A 107 10.04 -8.68 -2.87
CA ILE A 107 10.49 -9.21 -1.58
C ILE A 107 11.48 -10.33 -1.80
N THR A 108 12.64 -10.22 -1.13
CA THR A 108 13.66 -11.28 -1.07
C THR A 108 13.82 -11.73 0.37
N GLU A 109 13.80 -13.02 0.62
CA GLU A 109 14.00 -13.58 1.96
C GLU A 109 15.01 -14.73 1.92
N LEU A 110 15.98 -14.67 2.83
CA LEU A 110 16.92 -15.74 3.14
C LEU A 110 16.63 -16.24 4.55
N ALA A 111 16.42 -17.54 4.68
CA ALA A 111 16.17 -18.19 5.97
C ALA A 111 17.13 -19.37 6.17
N VAL A 112 17.54 -19.59 7.40
CA VAL A 112 18.36 -20.70 7.83
C VAL A 112 17.74 -21.33 9.06
N ASP A 113 17.62 -22.65 9.07
CA ASP A 113 17.28 -23.46 10.23
C ASP A 113 18.44 -24.39 10.53
N GLN A 114 18.96 -24.30 11.74
CA GLN A 114 20.09 -25.11 12.23
C GLN A 114 19.66 -25.91 13.44
N LYS A 115 19.62 -27.22 13.32
CA LYS A 115 19.53 -28.13 14.45
C LYS A 115 20.89 -28.17 15.16
N ILE A 116 20.89 -27.93 16.45
CA ILE A 116 22.09 -28.02 17.29
C ILE A 116 22.24 -29.45 17.82
N ASP A 117 21.13 -30.03 18.26
CA ASP A 117 21.01 -31.42 18.70
C ASP A 117 19.55 -31.90 18.51
N ASN A 118 19.18 -33.00 19.17
CA ASN A 118 17.82 -33.60 19.06
C ASN A 118 16.74 -32.75 19.76
N GLN A 119 17.11 -31.78 20.60
CA GLN A 119 16.18 -30.97 21.37
C GLN A 119 16.22 -29.49 20.96
N TRP A 120 17.33 -28.99 20.46
CA TRP A 120 17.51 -27.59 20.17
C TRP A 120 17.68 -27.32 18.67
N SER A 121 16.94 -26.34 18.18
CA SER A 121 17.19 -25.73 16.88
C SER A 121 17.12 -24.20 16.95
N VAL A 122 17.87 -23.55 16.05
CA VAL A 122 17.93 -22.09 15.91
C VAL A 122 17.54 -21.75 14.49
N GLN A 123 16.62 -20.79 14.35
CA GLN A 123 16.17 -20.26 13.08
C GLN A 123 16.58 -18.79 12.97
N ALA A 124 17.03 -18.39 11.78
CA ALA A 124 17.29 -16.99 11.47
C ALA A 124 16.76 -16.69 10.07
N SER A 125 16.20 -15.49 9.89
CA SER A 125 15.86 -15.00 8.57
C SER A 125 16.17 -13.51 8.40
N VAL A 126 16.45 -13.13 7.15
CA VAL A 126 16.60 -11.75 6.71
C VAL A 126 15.72 -11.55 5.51
N THR A 127 14.85 -10.55 5.57
CA THR A 127 13.94 -10.16 4.50
C THR A 127 14.32 -8.76 4.02
N PHE A 128 14.46 -8.60 2.72
CA PHE A 128 14.58 -7.31 2.04
C PHE A 128 13.29 -7.03 1.28
N THR A 129 12.75 -5.83 1.43
CA THR A 129 11.58 -5.34 0.69
C THR A 129 11.96 -4.06 -0.03
N ASP A 130 11.85 -4.08 -1.36
CA ASP A 130 12.16 -2.97 -2.27
C ASP A 130 10.98 -1.99 -2.32
N TRP A 131 10.83 -1.19 -1.27
CA TRP A 131 9.79 -0.18 -1.17
C TRP A 131 10.06 1.04 -2.04
N SER A 132 11.29 1.22 -2.53
CA SER A 132 11.63 2.35 -3.41
C SER A 132 10.88 2.31 -4.75
N THR A 133 10.28 1.17 -5.12
CA THR A 133 9.38 1.06 -6.27
C THR A 133 8.00 1.69 -6.03
N PHE A 134 7.64 1.96 -4.77
CA PHE A 134 6.39 2.60 -4.38
C PHE A 134 6.60 4.08 -4.10
N GLU A 135 6.75 4.88 -5.16
CA GLU A 135 7.09 6.31 -5.05
C GLU A 135 5.88 7.20 -4.75
N LYS A 136 4.76 6.94 -5.41
CA LYS A 136 3.56 7.78 -5.34
C LYS A 136 2.28 7.00 -5.60
N LEU A 137 1.21 7.48 -5.02
CA LEU A 137 -0.16 7.14 -5.37
C LEU A 137 -0.72 8.27 -6.23
N GLU A 138 -0.97 8.01 -7.50
CA GLU A 138 -1.46 8.98 -8.46
C GLU A 138 -2.72 8.43 -9.13
N ALA A 139 -3.80 9.18 -9.06
CA ALA A 139 -5.02 8.87 -9.78
C ALA A 139 -5.05 9.68 -11.07
N ASN A 140 -5.21 8.97 -12.17
CA ASN A 140 -5.31 9.54 -13.52
C ASN A 140 -6.79 9.59 -13.91
N LEU A 141 -7.30 10.78 -14.21
CA LEU A 141 -8.68 10.97 -14.64
C LEU A 141 -8.77 10.98 -16.16
N GLU A 142 -9.95 10.58 -16.70
CA GLU A 142 -10.19 10.54 -18.16
C GLU A 142 -9.97 11.90 -18.84
N ASP A 143 -10.21 13.01 -18.16
CA ASP A 143 -9.95 14.37 -18.66
C ASP A 143 -8.45 14.73 -18.74
N GLY A 144 -7.53 13.80 -18.40
CA GLY A 144 -6.09 14.03 -18.37
C GLY A 144 -5.63 14.89 -17.20
N ILE A 145 -6.40 14.95 -16.13
CA ILE A 145 -6.05 15.58 -14.87
C ILE A 145 -5.50 14.51 -13.94
N ASP A 146 -4.23 14.61 -13.60
CA ASP A 146 -3.57 13.71 -12.66
C ASP A 146 -3.70 14.28 -11.26
N PHE A 147 -4.24 13.48 -10.36
CA PHE A 147 -4.28 13.82 -8.93
C PHE A 147 -3.23 13.03 -8.17
N LEU A 148 -2.22 13.74 -7.68
CA LEU A 148 -1.33 13.17 -6.68
C LEU A 148 -2.10 13.01 -5.37
N ILE A 149 -2.44 11.78 -5.04
CA ILE A 149 -3.14 11.46 -3.79
C ILE A 149 -2.15 11.57 -2.64
N LYS A 150 -0.95 11.00 -2.80
CA LYS A 150 0.09 11.01 -1.78
C LYS A 150 1.46 10.67 -2.38
N GLU A 151 2.48 11.43 -2.02
CA GLU A 151 3.87 11.02 -2.17
C GLU A 151 4.24 10.12 -1.00
N GLU A 152 4.65 8.90 -1.29
CA GLU A 152 5.00 7.94 -0.25
C GLU A 152 6.51 7.84 -0.07
N ASN A 153 7.33 8.02 -1.08
CA ASN A 153 8.81 8.02 -1.02
C ASN A 153 9.36 7.05 0.03
N PHE A 154 8.88 5.81 0.02
CA PHE A 154 9.33 4.80 0.97
C PHE A 154 10.77 4.40 0.68
N ASP A 155 11.54 4.27 1.74
CA ASP A 155 12.87 3.67 1.67
C ASP A 155 12.77 2.15 1.75
N ASP A 156 13.71 1.49 1.10
CA ASP A 156 13.86 0.04 1.18
C ASP A 156 14.01 -0.41 2.63
N SER A 157 13.42 -1.54 2.94
CA SER A 157 13.41 -2.03 4.30
C SER A 157 14.07 -3.40 4.47
N TRP A 158 14.74 -3.55 5.60
CA TRP A 158 15.34 -4.80 6.04
C TRP A 158 14.69 -5.26 7.33
N ARG A 159 14.32 -6.53 7.37
CA ARG A 159 13.83 -7.18 8.59
C ARG A 159 14.70 -8.39 8.89
N ALA A 160 15.19 -8.49 10.11
CA ALA A 160 15.85 -9.67 10.63
C ALA A 160 15.01 -10.33 11.72
N ALA A 161 14.95 -11.65 11.72
CA ALA A 161 14.27 -12.43 12.73
C ALA A 161 15.18 -13.55 13.23
N LEU A 162 15.05 -13.87 14.53
CA LEU A 162 15.75 -14.96 15.18
C LEU A 162 14.75 -15.76 16.02
N GLY A 163 14.80 -17.07 15.90
CA GLY A 163 13.97 -18.00 16.65
C GLY A 163 14.79 -19.11 17.27
N VAL A 164 14.31 -19.66 18.39
CA VAL A 164 14.87 -20.84 19.02
C VAL A 164 13.73 -21.79 19.33
N THR A 165 13.91 -23.04 18.97
CA THR A 165 12.96 -24.12 19.30
C THR A 165 13.61 -25.10 20.26
N TYR A 166 12.89 -25.45 21.31
CA TYR A 166 13.29 -26.51 22.24
C TYR A 166 12.19 -27.57 22.32
N ILE A 167 12.55 -28.81 22.04
CA ILE A 167 11.64 -29.96 22.10
C ILE A 167 11.74 -30.56 23.51
N LEU A 168 10.69 -30.39 24.30
CA LEU A 168 10.64 -30.86 25.68
C LEU A 168 10.58 -32.40 25.77
N ASN A 169 9.79 -32.99 24.89
CA ASN A 169 9.67 -34.43 24.65
C ASN A 169 9.08 -34.64 23.23
N ASP A 170 8.92 -35.91 22.81
CA ASP A 170 8.41 -36.23 21.44
C ASP A 170 6.95 -35.74 21.20
N GLU A 171 6.23 -35.32 22.23
CA GLU A 171 4.83 -34.88 22.15
C GLU A 171 4.64 -33.36 22.29
N ILE A 172 5.61 -32.64 22.85
CA ILE A 172 5.51 -31.19 23.16
C ILE A 172 6.73 -30.44 22.60
N THR A 173 6.43 -29.46 21.76
CA THR A 173 7.42 -28.57 21.12
C THR A 173 7.26 -27.16 21.65
#